data_f7782ed438beca87b34437c1bd683bcc
#
_entry.id   f7782ed438beca87b34437c1bd683bcc
#
_cell.length_a   1.000
_cell.length_b   1.000
_cell.length_c   1.000
_cell.angle_alpha   90.00
_cell.angle_beta   90.00
_cell.angle_gamma   90.00
#
_symmetry.space_group_name_H-M   'P 1'
#
loop_
_entity.id
_entity.type
_entity.pdbx_description
1 polymer ?
#
loop_
_entity_poly.entity_id
_entity_poly.type
_entity_poly.pdbx_seq_one_letter_code
_entity_poly.pdbx_strand_id
1 'polypeptide(L)'
;MSETQTPIPVDLEARREHERGKYVALGGTRYGSSNHGQHAYSLVQGFKPRFVVDFGCGRNLFMQHLRRLGIDGLGVDFAFPEADMVAPMHRVPLSAGIADVVTAFDALEHLLPEEVDEVLDEMRRIAVPGGGFVFSICSRDSKTKVNGEGLHPTVRPRGWWIERIGRVGTVRQGSGAPRYIAGVFNDA
;
A
#
# COMPACT_ATOMS: atom_id res chain seq x y z
N MET A 1 -43.23 -3.04 15.11
CA MET A 1 -42.43 -4.26 15.07
C MET A 1 -41.19 -3.93 14.24
N SER A 2 -40.08 -3.74 14.90
CA SER A 2 -38.77 -3.42 14.25
C SER A 2 -38.20 -4.72 13.73
N GLU A 3 -38.07 -4.85 12.41
CA GLU A 3 -37.34 -5.95 11.79
C GLU A 3 -35.85 -5.76 12.16
N THR A 4 -35.37 -6.60 13.05
CA THR A 4 -33.95 -6.79 13.29
C THR A 4 -33.36 -7.44 12.04
N GLN A 5 -32.74 -6.65 11.16
CA GLN A 5 -31.89 -7.18 10.09
C GLN A 5 -30.75 -7.95 10.77
N THR A 6 -30.76 -9.25 10.65
CA THR A 6 -29.63 -10.12 10.96
C THR A 6 -28.47 -9.69 10.05
N PRO A 7 -27.30 -9.33 10.58
CA PRO A 7 -26.17 -8.99 9.72
C PRO A 7 -25.80 -10.22 8.88
N ILE A 8 -25.92 -10.08 7.56
CA ILE A 8 -25.44 -11.07 6.61
C ILE A 8 -23.93 -11.21 6.85
N PRO A 9 -23.38 -12.41 7.08
CA PRO A 9 -21.94 -12.60 7.14
C PRO A 9 -21.38 -12.18 5.79
N VAL A 10 -20.75 -11.02 5.73
CA VAL A 10 -20.17 -10.52 4.49
C VAL A 10 -18.88 -11.27 4.29
N ASP A 11 -18.83 -12.15 3.32
CA ASP A 11 -17.63 -12.81 2.86
C ASP A 11 -16.53 -11.78 2.59
N LEU A 12 -15.32 -12.05 3.03
CA LEU A 12 -14.19 -11.13 2.89
C LEU A 12 -13.94 -10.76 1.43
N GLU A 13 -14.12 -11.70 0.51
CA GLU A 13 -13.94 -11.45 -0.92
C GLU A 13 -14.99 -10.49 -1.48
N ALA A 14 -16.24 -10.62 -1.06
CA ALA A 14 -17.30 -9.67 -1.42
C ALA A 14 -17.02 -8.25 -0.89
N ARG A 15 -16.43 -8.14 0.30
CA ARG A 15 -15.99 -6.85 0.87
C ARG A 15 -14.82 -6.26 0.10
N ARG A 16 -13.85 -7.08 -0.30
CA ARG A 16 -12.74 -6.68 -1.16
C ARG A 16 -13.23 -6.11 -2.49
N GLU A 17 -14.16 -6.80 -3.13
CA GLU A 17 -14.73 -6.36 -4.41
C GLU A 17 -15.56 -5.08 -4.24
N HIS A 18 -16.28 -4.92 -3.14
CA HIS A 18 -16.98 -3.67 -2.82
C HIS A 18 -15.99 -2.51 -2.69
N GLU A 19 -14.90 -2.67 -1.91
CA GLU A 19 -13.86 -1.66 -1.79
C GLU A 19 -13.24 -1.34 -3.15
N ARG A 20 -12.88 -2.35 -3.94
CA ARG A 20 -12.35 -2.18 -5.30
C ARG A 20 -13.28 -1.38 -6.19
N GLY A 21 -14.59 -1.66 -6.15
CA GLY A 21 -15.60 -0.95 -6.94
C GLY A 21 -15.58 0.56 -6.73
N LYS A 22 -15.29 1.02 -5.50
CA LYS A 22 -15.14 2.45 -5.20
C LYS A 22 -14.00 3.09 -5.98
N TYR A 23 -12.87 2.41 -6.12
CA TYR A 23 -11.71 2.94 -6.87
C TYR A 23 -11.91 2.89 -8.37
N VAL A 24 -12.52 1.84 -8.88
CA VAL A 24 -12.91 1.74 -10.30
C VAL A 24 -13.82 2.91 -10.67
N ALA A 25 -14.77 3.27 -9.81
CA ALA A 25 -15.65 4.43 -10.02
C ALA A 25 -14.89 5.78 -10.04
N LEU A 26 -13.72 5.85 -9.42
CA LEU A 26 -12.87 7.05 -9.41
C LEU A 26 -11.90 7.13 -10.61
N GLY A 27 -11.79 6.09 -11.42
CA GLY A 27 -10.82 6.00 -12.52
C GLY A 27 -10.89 7.15 -13.54
N GLY A 28 -12.09 7.69 -13.80
CA GLY A 28 -12.31 8.84 -14.68
C GLY A 28 -12.08 10.22 -14.03
N THR A 29 -11.70 10.27 -12.76
CA THR A 29 -11.54 11.51 -12.00
C THR A 29 -10.05 11.89 -11.85
N ARG A 30 -9.76 12.95 -11.08
CA ARG A 30 -8.38 13.30 -10.69
C ARG A 30 -7.86 12.50 -9.49
N TYR A 31 -8.60 11.55 -8.97
CA TYR A 31 -8.13 10.70 -7.88
C TYR A 31 -6.87 9.93 -8.30
N GLY A 32 -5.94 9.74 -7.39
CA GLY A 32 -4.66 9.07 -7.68
C GLY A 32 -3.66 9.89 -8.51
N SER A 33 -3.96 11.18 -8.83
CA SER A 33 -3.04 12.05 -9.60
C SER A 33 -1.96 12.72 -8.74
N SER A 34 -1.87 12.40 -7.46
CA SER A 34 -0.83 12.91 -6.56
C SER A 34 0.31 11.90 -6.42
N ASN A 35 1.56 12.38 -6.55
CA ASN A 35 2.73 11.57 -6.24
C ASN A 35 3.04 11.67 -4.75
N HIS A 36 2.40 10.81 -3.94
CA HIS A 36 2.59 10.79 -2.49
C HIS A 36 4.00 10.34 -2.06
N GLY A 37 4.69 9.58 -2.92
CA GLY A 37 6.06 9.13 -2.70
C GLY A 37 7.15 10.15 -3.00
N GLN A 38 6.83 11.29 -3.64
CA GLN A 38 7.85 12.26 -4.09
C GLN A 38 8.78 12.78 -2.97
N HIS A 39 8.28 12.89 -1.74
CA HIS A 39 9.04 13.33 -0.59
C HIS A 39 9.75 12.18 0.16
N ALA A 40 9.51 10.93 -0.24
CA ALA A 40 10.16 9.74 0.32
C ALA A 40 11.37 9.29 -0.49
N TYR A 41 11.66 9.96 -1.61
CA TYR A 41 12.72 9.54 -2.52
C TYR A 41 14.07 9.35 -1.82
N SER A 42 14.48 10.30 -0.98
CA SER A 42 15.75 10.19 -0.23
C SER A 42 15.80 9.00 0.72
N LEU A 43 14.66 8.63 1.31
CA LEU A 43 14.55 7.43 2.15
C LEU A 43 14.71 6.16 1.31
N VAL A 44 14.06 6.10 0.16
CA VAL A 44 14.18 4.96 -0.77
C VAL A 44 15.60 4.87 -1.30
N GLN A 45 16.19 5.98 -1.73
CA GLN A 45 17.57 6.05 -2.22
C GLN A 45 18.60 5.63 -1.16
N GLY A 46 18.31 5.87 0.12
CA GLY A 46 19.17 5.43 1.23
C GLY A 46 19.41 3.92 1.26
N PHE A 47 18.53 3.12 0.68
CA PHE A 47 18.70 1.67 0.50
C PHE A 47 19.50 1.31 -0.76
N LYS A 48 19.80 2.26 -1.63
CA LYS A 48 20.49 2.07 -2.92
C LYS A 48 19.84 0.97 -3.78
N PRO A 49 18.52 1.01 -4.00
CA PRO A 49 17.82 -0.04 -4.72
C PRO A 49 18.19 -0.04 -6.20
N ARG A 50 18.19 -1.22 -6.79
CA ARG A 50 18.19 -1.43 -8.24
C ARG A 50 16.77 -1.68 -8.74
N PHE A 51 15.95 -2.34 -7.90
CA PHE A 51 14.58 -2.70 -8.24
C PHE A 51 13.62 -2.40 -7.09
N VAL A 52 12.54 -1.64 -7.37
CA VAL A 52 11.53 -1.23 -6.40
C VAL A 52 10.16 -1.79 -6.81
N VAL A 53 9.37 -2.27 -5.87
CA VAL A 53 7.96 -2.58 -6.09
C VAL A 53 7.10 -1.63 -5.25
N ASP A 54 6.23 -0.87 -5.91
CA ASP A 54 5.33 0.12 -5.29
C ASP A 54 3.90 -0.42 -5.23
N PHE A 55 3.43 -0.73 -4.02
CA PHE A 55 2.10 -1.27 -3.76
C PHE A 55 1.07 -0.16 -3.60
N GLY A 56 -0.05 -0.25 -4.34
CA GLY A 56 -1.03 0.80 -4.41
C GLY A 56 -0.52 2.02 -5.14
N CYS A 57 0.16 1.81 -6.26
CA CYS A 57 0.84 2.85 -7.02
C CYS A 57 -0.12 3.87 -7.66
N GLY A 58 -1.43 3.61 -7.66
CA GLY A 58 -2.43 4.44 -8.33
C GLY A 58 -2.05 4.64 -9.80
N ARG A 59 -1.93 5.89 -10.23
CA ARG A 59 -1.51 6.24 -11.61
C ARG A 59 -0.01 6.11 -11.85
N ASN A 60 0.69 5.36 -11.02
CA ASN A 60 2.09 4.97 -11.21
C ASN A 60 3.11 6.13 -11.28
N LEU A 61 2.76 7.27 -10.68
CA LEU A 61 3.57 8.49 -10.78
C LEU A 61 4.90 8.37 -10.04
N PHE A 62 4.93 7.61 -8.93
CA PHE A 62 6.16 7.40 -8.18
C PHE A 62 7.16 6.56 -8.97
N MET A 63 6.71 5.44 -9.57
CA MET A 63 7.56 4.59 -10.41
C MET A 63 8.05 5.31 -11.67
N GLN A 64 7.19 6.13 -12.30
CA GLN A 64 7.63 6.98 -13.41
C GLN A 64 8.74 7.94 -12.98
N HIS A 65 8.68 8.47 -11.75
CA HIS A 65 9.73 9.32 -11.20
C HIS A 65 11.03 8.53 -10.95
N LEU A 66 10.96 7.36 -10.33
CA LEU A 66 12.14 6.52 -10.07
C LEU A 66 12.86 6.11 -11.36
N ARG A 67 12.12 5.73 -12.40
CA ARG A 67 12.69 5.37 -13.71
C ARG A 67 13.47 6.51 -14.36
N ARG A 68 13.02 7.77 -14.25
CA ARG A 68 13.76 8.94 -14.72
C ARG A 68 15.10 9.13 -13.98
N LEU A 69 15.23 8.55 -12.80
CA LEU A 69 16.42 8.59 -11.96
C LEU A 69 17.28 7.32 -12.10
N GLY A 70 16.94 6.44 -13.04
CA GLY A 70 17.68 5.21 -13.32
C GLY A 70 17.41 4.08 -12.32
N ILE A 71 16.34 4.16 -11.50
CA ILE A 71 15.90 3.09 -10.61
C ILE A 71 14.76 2.34 -11.30
N ASP A 72 14.95 1.04 -11.50
CA ASP A 72 13.96 0.19 -12.13
C ASP A 72 12.90 -0.32 -11.14
N GLY A 73 11.80 -0.88 -11.64
CA GLY A 73 10.77 -1.45 -10.78
C GLY A 73 9.38 -1.48 -11.40
N LEU A 74 8.41 -1.90 -10.58
CA LEU A 74 7.01 -2.09 -10.94
C LEU A 74 6.08 -1.41 -9.95
N GLY A 75 5.05 -0.74 -10.46
CA GLY A 75 3.91 -0.30 -9.70
C GLY A 75 2.75 -1.30 -9.80
N VAL A 76 2.22 -1.69 -8.66
CA VAL A 76 1.08 -2.62 -8.54
C VAL A 76 -0.12 -1.85 -8.01
N ASP A 77 -1.27 -1.98 -8.67
CA ASP A 77 -2.54 -1.45 -8.21
C ASP A 77 -3.68 -2.37 -8.64
N PHE A 78 -4.78 -2.42 -7.88
CA PHE A 78 -5.89 -3.31 -8.18
C PHE A 78 -6.96 -2.66 -9.06
N ALA A 79 -6.95 -1.33 -9.23
CA ALA A 79 -8.00 -0.57 -9.88
C ALA A 79 -7.51 0.32 -11.04
N PHE A 80 -6.29 0.83 -10.97
CA PHE A 80 -5.79 1.79 -11.96
C PHE A 80 -5.05 1.09 -13.11
N PRO A 81 -5.52 1.29 -14.36
CA PRO A 81 -4.89 0.66 -15.55
C PRO A 81 -3.51 1.24 -15.89
N GLU A 82 -3.13 2.37 -15.28
CA GLU A 82 -1.80 2.97 -15.44
C GLU A 82 -0.71 2.25 -14.62
N ALA A 83 -1.09 1.34 -13.71
CA ALA A 83 -0.16 0.46 -13.03
C ALA A 83 0.57 -0.45 -14.03
N ASP A 84 1.83 -0.80 -13.73
CA ASP A 84 2.55 -1.80 -14.53
C ASP A 84 1.92 -3.18 -14.38
N MET A 85 1.28 -3.43 -13.24
CA MET A 85 0.58 -4.66 -12.95
C MET A 85 -0.74 -4.38 -12.22
N VAL A 86 -1.84 -4.82 -12.82
CA VAL A 86 -3.16 -4.75 -12.18
C VAL A 86 -3.39 -6.04 -11.38
N ALA A 87 -3.21 -5.96 -10.08
CA ALA A 87 -3.35 -7.10 -9.17
C ALA A 87 -3.71 -6.64 -7.75
N PRO A 88 -4.40 -7.48 -6.94
CA PRO A 88 -4.64 -7.18 -5.54
C PRO A 88 -3.34 -7.30 -4.74
N MET A 89 -3.17 -6.43 -3.72
CA MET A 89 -1.93 -6.36 -2.94
C MET A 89 -1.61 -7.64 -2.14
N HIS A 90 -2.62 -8.43 -1.78
CA HIS A 90 -2.44 -9.67 -1.01
C HIS A 90 -1.97 -10.86 -1.87
N ARG A 91 -1.99 -10.72 -3.19
CA ARG A 91 -1.60 -11.78 -4.12
C ARG A 91 -1.08 -11.19 -5.43
N VAL A 92 0.17 -10.79 -5.42
CA VAL A 92 0.82 -10.22 -6.59
C VAL A 92 1.54 -11.33 -7.37
N PRO A 93 1.30 -11.49 -8.69
CA PRO A 93 1.91 -12.56 -9.48
C PRO A 93 3.39 -12.25 -9.82
N LEU A 94 4.18 -12.00 -8.80
CA LEU A 94 5.62 -11.79 -8.86
C LEU A 94 6.36 -12.87 -8.09
N SER A 95 7.58 -13.19 -8.52
CA SER A 95 8.45 -14.10 -7.80
C SER A 95 8.83 -13.53 -6.42
N ALA A 96 9.10 -14.41 -5.47
CA ALA A 96 9.67 -14.01 -4.18
C ALA A 96 11.09 -13.45 -4.38
N GLY A 97 11.48 -12.52 -3.51
CA GLY A 97 12.86 -12.05 -3.41
C GLY A 97 13.35 -11.26 -4.63
N ILE A 98 12.50 -10.42 -5.23
CA ILE A 98 12.89 -9.61 -6.41
C ILE A 98 13.09 -8.12 -6.10
N ALA A 99 12.46 -7.58 -5.05
CA ALA A 99 12.52 -6.17 -4.74
C ALA A 99 13.60 -5.84 -3.70
N ASP A 100 14.51 -4.95 -4.04
CA ASP A 100 15.46 -4.39 -3.07
C ASP A 100 14.74 -3.50 -2.05
N VAL A 101 13.68 -2.82 -2.50
CA VAL A 101 12.80 -1.99 -1.66
C VAL A 101 11.35 -2.15 -2.08
N VAL A 102 10.47 -2.29 -1.08
CA VAL A 102 9.02 -2.25 -1.27
C VAL A 102 8.49 -0.93 -0.73
N THR A 103 7.62 -0.27 -1.50
CA THR A 103 6.98 0.99 -1.10
C THR A 103 5.47 0.88 -1.09
N ALA A 104 4.81 1.69 -0.26
CA ALA A 104 3.37 1.91 -0.28
C ALA A 104 3.09 3.33 0.27
N PHE A 105 2.53 4.20 -0.56
CA PHE A 105 2.32 5.60 -0.19
C PHE A 105 0.84 5.96 -0.16
N ASP A 106 0.33 6.17 1.07
CA ASP A 106 -1.08 6.43 1.34
C ASP A 106 -1.97 5.37 0.63
N ALA A 107 -1.64 4.09 0.89
CA ALA A 107 -2.25 2.92 0.26
C ALA A 107 -2.75 1.88 1.28
N LEU A 108 -2.02 1.64 2.37
CA LEU A 108 -2.36 0.57 3.33
C LEU A 108 -3.63 0.86 4.13
N GLU A 109 -3.99 2.12 4.36
CA GLU A 109 -5.24 2.53 4.99
C GLU A 109 -6.48 2.19 4.17
N HIS A 110 -6.30 1.87 2.89
CA HIS A 110 -7.35 1.46 1.96
C HIS A 110 -7.68 -0.03 2.04
N LEU A 111 -6.88 -0.81 2.74
CA LEU A 111 -7.13 -2.22 3.00
C LEU A 111 -8.20 -2.38 4.10
N LEU A 112 -8.97 -3.45 4.03
CA LEU A 112 -9.77 -3.89 5.17
C LEU A 112 -8.83 -4.28 6.32
N PRO A 113 -9.20 -4.08 7.60
CA PRO A 113 -8.35 -4.43 8.73
C PRO A 113 -7.86 -5.89 8.72
N GLU A 114 -8.70 -6.79 8.20
CA GLU A 114 -8.43 -8.23 8.10
C GLU A 114 -7.41 -8.57 7.02
N GLU A 115 -7.18 -7.69 6.06
CA GLU A 115 -6.24 -7.90 4.94
C GLU A 115 -4.81 -7.43 5.26
N VAL A 116 -4.66 -6.55 6.24
CA VAL A 116 -3.38 -5.86 6.48
C VAL A 116 -2.22 -6.83 6.68
N ASP A 117 -2.44 -7.88 7.49
CA ASP A 117 -1.39 -8.85 7.79
C ASP A 117 -1.01 -9.67 6.56
N GLU A 118 -2.00 -10.11 5.76
CA GLU A 118 -1.79 -10.86 4.52
C GLU A 118 -1.00 -10.02 3.50
N VAL A 119 -1.33 -8.74 3.38
CA VAL A 119 -0.61 -7.82 2.46
C VAL A 119 0.82 -7.57 2.94
N LEU A 120 1.05 -7.39 4.23
CA LEU A 120 2.40 -7.22 4.77
C LEU A 120 3.27 -8.49 4.57
N ASP A 121 2.68 -9.68 4.71
CA ASP A 121 3.35 -10.95 4.42
C ASP A 121 3.70 -11.07 2.92
N GLU A 122 2.81 -10.63 2.03
CA GLU A 122 3.06 -10.61 0.59
C GLU A 122 4.17 -9.62 0.21
N MET A 123 4.18 -8.43 0.83
CA MET A 123 5.25 -7.45 0.64
C MET A 123 6.61 -8.01 1.07
N ARG A 124 6.66 -8.70 2.24
CA ARG A 124 7.86 -9.39 2.69
C ARG A 124 8.30 -10.49 1.73
N ARG A 125 7.36 -11.29 1.21
CA ARG A 125 7.65 -12.34 0.22
C ARG A 125 8.33 -11.80 -1.04
N ILE A 126 7.90 -10.63 -1.51
CA ILE A 126 8.43 -10.00 -2.74
C ILE A 126 9.78 -9.34 -2.50
N ALA A 127 10.05 -8.86 -1.30
CA ALA A 127 11.33 -8.28 -0.95
C ALA A 127 12.45 -9.33 -0.94
N VAL A 128 13.66 -8.93 -1.32
CA VAL A 128 14.86 -9.74 -1.08
C VAL A 128 15.08 -9.91 0.44
N PRO A 129 15.77 -10.95 0.89
CA PRO A 129 16.14 -11.08 2.30
C PRO A 129 16.83 -9.79 2.81
N GLY A 130 16.33 -9.21 3.90
CA GLY A 130 16.80 -7.93 4.42
C GLY A 130 16.49 -6.72 3.55
N GLY A 131 15.60 -6.86 2.55
CA GLY A 131 15.16 -5.76 1.69
C GLY A 131 14.49 -4.63 2.46
N GLY A 132 14.58 -3.41 1.94
CA GLY A 132 14.02 -2.22 2.57
C GLY A 132 12.51 -2.08 2.38
N PHE A 133 11.88 -1.33 3.28
CA PHE A 133 10.53 -0.83 3.06
C PHE A 133 10.41 0.65 3.42
N VAL A 134 9.54 1.37 2.69
CA VAL A 134 9.19 2.76 2.99
C VAL A 134 7.68 2.95 2.75
N PHE A 135 6.95 3.24 3.81
CA PHE A 135 5.49 3.43 3.78
C PHE A 135 5.10 4.81 4.28
N SER A 136 4.05 5.39 3.68
CA SER A 136 3.24 6.43 4.32
C SER A 136 1.81 5.94 4.48
N ILE A 137 1.17 6.26 5.60
CA ILE A 137 -0.17 5.79 5.94
C ILE A 137 -0.96 6.95 6.52
N CYS A 138 -2.14 7.19 5.98
CA CYS A 138 -3.03 8.22 6.48
C CYS A 138 -3.82 7.68 7.70
N SER A 139 -3.69 8.33 8.84
CA SER A 139 -4.42 7.97 10.07
C SER A 139 -5.71 8.78 10.26
N ARG A 140 -6.28 9.32 9.19
CA ARG A 140 -7.50 10.13 9.19
C ARG A 140 -8.51 9.58 8.19
N ASP A 141 -9.78 9.87 8.42
CA ASP A 141 -10.84 9.53 7.47
C ASP A 141 -10.57 10.15 6.09
N SER A 142 -10.98 9.43 5.05
CA SER A 142 -10.92 9.93 3.70
C SER A 142 -11.86 11.10 3.50
N LYS A 143 -11.37 12.16 2.88
CA LYS A 143 -12.21 13.28 2.41
C LYS A 143 -13.00 12.92 1.17
N THR A 144 -12.48 12.00 0.36
CA THR A 144 -13.18 11.49 -0.82
C THR A 144 -14.17 10.42 -0.42
N LYS A 145 -15.37 10.50 -0.96
CA LYS A 145 -16.44 9.53 -0.73
C LYS A 145 -16.98 9.03 -2.04
N VAL A 146 -17.34 7.77 -2.09
CA VAL A 146 -18.09 7.14 -3.18
C VAL A 146 -19.37 6.56 -2.59
N ASN A 147 -20.51 6.96 -3.12
CA ASN A 147 -21.83 6.56 -2.60
C ASN A 147 -22.03 6.83 -1.10
N GLY A 148 -21.43 7.91 -0.58
CA GLY A 148 -21.49 8.28 0.85
C GLY A 148 -20.45 7.59 1.73
N GLU A 149 -19.75 6.57 1.26
CA GLU A 149 -18.73 5.82 2.00
C GLU A 149 -17.32 6.42 1.79
N GLY A 150 -16.53 6.47 2.85
CA GLY A 150 -15.12 6.85 2.79
C GLY A 150 -14.26 5.76 2.12
N LEU A 151 -13.03 6.15 1.80
CA LEU A 151 -12.06 5.25 1.14
C LEU A 151 -11.05 4.64 2.12
N HIS A 152 -11.11 4.96 3.41
CA HIS A 152 -10.18 4.45 4.42
C HIS A 152 -10.91 3.51 5.39
N PRO A 153 -11.06 2.22 5.08
CA PRO A 153 -11.67 1.26 6.00
C PRO A 153 -10.79 0.99 7.22
N THR A 154 -9.46 1.26 7.13
CA THR A 154 -8.52 1.03 8.22
C THR A 154 -7.90 2.34 8.70
N VAL A 155 -8.66 3.13 9.46
CA VAL A 155 -8.15 4.30 10.18
C VAL A 155 -7.65 3.86 11.55
N ARG A 156 -6.34 3.84 11.75
CA ARG A 156 -5.69 3.40 12.99
C ARG A 156 -4.55 4.35 13.37
N PRO A 157 -4.22 4.47 14.67
CA PRO A 157 -3.09 5.27 15.11
C PRO A 157 -1.77 4.67 14.65
N ARG A 158 -0.74 5.52 14.48
CA ARG A 158 0.59 5.11 14.00
C ARG A 158 1.19 3.92 14.78
N GLY A 159 0.96 3.84 16.11
CA GLY A 159 1.45 2.74 16.94
C GLY A 159 0.92 1.38 16.50
N TRP A 160 -0.36 1.31 16.13
CA TRP A 160 -0.98 0.10 15.61
C TRP A 160 -0.30 -0.37 14.30
N TRP A 161 0.01 0.55 13.40
CA TRP A 161 0.71 0.24 12.16
C TRP A 161 2.15 -0.23 12.40
N ILE A 162 2.87 0.43 13.32
CA ILE A 162 4.23 0.01 13.70
C ILE A 162 4.24 -1.40 14.28
N GLU A 163 3.27 -1.76 15.11
CA GLU A 163 3.12 -3.11 15.68
C GLU A 163 2.92 -4.15 14.57
N ARG A 164 2.00 -3.89 13.62
CA ARG A 164 1.73 -4.81 12.50
C ARG A 164 2.92 -4.96 11.57
N ILE A 165 3.55 -3.86 11.17
CA ILE A 165 4.76 -3.87 10.35
C ILE A 165 5.92 -4.56 11.08
N GLY A 166 5.99 -4.41 12.41
CA GLY A 166 6.98 -5.09 13.26
C GLY A 166 6.94 -6.62 13.23
N ARG A 167 5.84 -7.21 12.78
CA ARG A 167 5.74 -8.68 12.57
C ARG A 167 6.58 -9.16 11.38
N VAL A 168 6.70 -8.34 10.36
CA VAL A 168 7.36 -8.70 9.09
C VAL A 168 8.71 -8.01 8.91
N GLY A 169 9.05 -7.03 9.75
CA GLY A 169 10.29 -6.27 9.58
C GLY A 169 10.68 -5.46 10.81
N THR A 170 11.89 -4.97 10.81
CA THR A 170 12.42 -4.07 11.83
C THR A 170 12.24 -2.62 11.39
N VAL A 171 11.38 -1.88 12.10
CA VAL A 171 11.16 -0.45 11.83
C VAL A 171 12.37 0.34 12.31
N ARG A 172 12.99 1.11 11.42
CA ARG A 172 14.05 2.06 11.72
C ARG A 172 13.41 3.44 11.92
N GLN A 173 13.44 3.97 13.12
CA GLN A 173 13.01 5.34 13.37
C GLN A 173 14.07 6.30 12.84
N GLY A 174 13.83 6.89 11.68
CA GLY A 174 14.62 7.99 11.16
C GLY A 174 14.26 9.30 11.88
N SER A 175 15.27 10.06 12.28
CA SER A 175 15.14 11.33 13.00
C SER A 175 14.53 12.50 12.19
N GLY A 176 14.00 12.27 10.98
CA GLY A 176 13.68 13.37 10.07
C GLY A 176 12.32 13.37 9.38
N ALA A 177 11.49 12.34 9.44
CA ALA A 177 10.23 12.31 8.70
C ALA A 177 9.13 11.53 9.43
N PRO A 178 8.41 12.12 10.37
CA PRO A 178 7.34 11.45 11.13
C PRO A 178 6.21 10.90 10.25
N ARG A 179 6.10 11.37 9.00
CA ARG A 179 5.12 10.90 8.02
C ARG A 179 5.39 9.48 7.55
N TYR A 180 6.66 9.07 7.45
CA TYR A 180 7.05 7.77 6.87
C TYR A 180 7.37 6.74 7.95
N ILE A 181 7.15 5.48 7.61
CA ILE A 181 7.60 4.30 8.36
C ILE A 181 8.57 3.58 7.44
N ALA A 182 9.84 3.50 7.83
CA ALA A 182 10.87 2.87 7.03
C ALA A 182 11.65 1.84 7.87
N GLY A 183 12.15 0.80 7.21
CA GLY A 183 12.86 -0.27 7.88
C GLY A 183 13.35 -1.33 6.91
N VAL A 184 13.64 -2.50 7.43
CA VAL A 184 14.06 -3.68 6.67
C VAL A 184 13.16 -4.85 7.01
N PHE A 185 12.81 -5.66 6.02
CA PHE A 185 12.08 -6.90 6.26
C PHE A 185 12.97 -7.91 7.00
N ASN A 186 12.34 -8.71 7.85
CA ASN A 186 12.99 -9.88 8.44
C ASN A 186 13.21 -10.93 7.33
N ASP A 187 14.22 -11.76 7.50
CA ASP A 187 14.42 -12.93 6.63
C ASP A 187 13.18 -13.82 6.66
N ALA A 188 12.82 -14.38 5.52
CA ALA A 188 11.64 -15.20 5.34
C ALA A 188 11.84 -16.62 5.88
#